data_809715c935c54cf2c8357236630ddc03
#
_entry.id   809715c935c54cf2c8357236630ddc03
#
_cell.length_a   1.000
_cell.length_b   1.000
_cell.length_c   1.000
_cell.angle_alpha   90.00
_cell.angle_beta   90.00
_cell.angle_gamma   90.00
#
_symmetry.space_group_name_H-M   'P 1'
#
loop_
_entity.id
_entity.type
_entity.pdbx_description
1 polymer ?
#
loop_
_entity_poly.entity_id
_entity_poly.type
_entity_poly.pdbx_seq_one_letter_code
_entity_poly.pdbx_strand_id
1 'polypeptide(L)'
;DGMRIMREILVDITKNYGCTVLISSHILGELEKIATHYGIIRQGKMIQELSAKDMEGRCRIFTSIKTKDMNGALQVLKAKFSNVRLEEETIRVYDVDDTELIVDYLFKKGHVVSAINKNKIGLEEYYIELMSSKEEK
;
A
#
# COMPACT_ATOMS: atom_id res chain seq x y z
N ASP A 1 19.69 7.22 -17.28
CA ASP A 1 19.16 6.48 -16.17
C ASP A 1 19.05 4.99 -16.52
N GLY A 2 20.03 4.20 -16.03
CA GLY A 2 20.20 2.78 -16.38
C GLY A 2 19.00 1.91 -16.03
N MET A 3 18.31 2.20 -14.93
CA MET A 3 17.12 1.45 -14.49
C MET A 3 15.93 1.61 -15.46
N ARG A 4 15.77 2.80 -16.03
CA ARG A 4 14.74 3.06 -17.03
C ARG A 4 15.02 2.27 -18.31
N ILE A 5 16.26 2.31 -18.78
CA ILE A 5 16.68 1.59 -20.00
C ILE A 5 16.47 0.07 -19.80
N MET A 6 16.86 -0.46 -18.65
CA MET A 6 16.69 -1.88 -18.35
C MET A 6 15.20 -2.28 -18.37
N ARG A 7 14.31 -1.48 -17.78
CA ARG A 7 12.86 -1.73 -17.83
C ARG A 7 12.33 -1.75 -19.28
N GLU A 8 12.73 -0.78 -20.09
CA GLU A 8 12.31 -0.69 -21.49
C GLU A 8 12.74 -1.94 -22.28
N ILE A 9 13.96 -2.42 -22.07
CA ILE A 9 14.46 -3.65 -22.69
C ILE A 9 13.66 -4.87 -22.25
N LEU A 10 13.38 -5.03 -20.95
CA LEU A 10 12.63 -6.16 -20.42
C LEU A 10 11.20 -6.19 -20.94
N VAL A 11 10.55 -5.04 -21.01
CA VAL A 11 9.19 -4.92 -21.58
C VAL A 11 9.21 -5.24 -23.09
N ASP A 12 10.22 -4.78 -23.82
CA ASP A 12 10.36 -5.05 -25.25
C ASP A 12 10.55 -6.54 -25.55
N ILE A 13 11.43 -7.20 -24.81
CA ILE A 13 11.69 -8.65 -24.95
C ILE A 13 10.42 -9.46 -24.71
N THR A 14 9.64 -9.11 -23.69
CA THR A 14 8.41 -9.85 -23.37
C THR A 14 7.31 -9.60 -24.39
N LYS A 15 7.10 -8.36 -24.83
CA LYS A 15 6.00 -8.00 -25.73
C LYS A 15 6.27 -8.35 -27.20
N ASN A 16 7.48 -8.07 -27.68
CA ASN A 16 7.80 -8.18 -29.10
C ASN A 16 8.44 -9.53 -29.48
N TYR A 17 9.08 -10.20 -28.53
CA TYR A 17 9.74 -11.48 -28.78
C TYR A 17 9.06 -12.67 -28.07
N GLY A 18 8.00 -12.44 -27.31
CA GLY A 18 7.25 -13.49 -26.61
C GLY A 18 8.07 -14.22 -25.55
N CYS A 19 9.13 -13.62 -25.05
CA CYS A 19 9.95 -14.21 -23.99
C CYS A 19 9.31 -14.07 -22.63
N THR A 20 9.43 -15.11 -21.80
CA THR A 20 9.15 -15.03 -20.37
C THR A 20 10.41 -14.62 -19.63
N VAL A 21 10.31 -13.60 -18.79
CA VAL A 21 11.43 -13.10 -18.00
C VAL A 21 11.14 -13.34 -16.52
N LEU A 22 12.08 -14.00 -15.84
CA LEU A 22 12.09 -14.16 -14.40
C LEU A 22 13.10 -13.22 -13.77
N ILE A 23 12.66 -12.39 -12.83
CA ILE A 23 13.51 -11.40 -12.15
C ILE A 23 13.42 -11.61 -10.65
N SER A 24 14.56 -11.54 -9.97
CA SER A 24 14.65 -11.42 -8.52
C SER A 24 15.25 -10.06 -8.19
N SER A 25 14.61 -9.31 -7.32
CA SER A 25 15.07 -7.99 -6.88
C SER A 25 14.66 -7.71 -5.44
N HIS A 26 15.46 -6.90 -4.77
CA HIS A 26 15.11 -6.29 -3.49
C HIS A 26 14.57 -4.85 -3.65
N ILE A 27 14.53 -4.32 -4.88
CA ILE A 27 13.99 -2.99 -5.19
C ILE A 27 12.54 -3.17 -5.67
N LEU A 28 11.62 -3.30 -4.73
CA LEU A 28 10.24 -3.67 -5.00
C LEU A 28 9.50 -2.63 -5.85
N GLY A 29 9.77 -1.34 -5.65
CA GLY A 29 9.18 -0.26 -6.46
C GLY A 29 9.57 -0.30 -7.95
N GLU A 30 10.70 -0.93 -8.32
CA GLU A 30 11.05 -1.14 -9.73
C GLU A 30 10.34 -2.37 -10.29
N LEU A 31 10.17 -3.42 -9.50
CA LEU A 31 9.39 -4.59 -9.91
C LEU A 31 7.92 -4.23 -10.16
N GLU A 32 7.34 -3.38 -9.33
CA GLU A 32 5.95 -2.93 -9.43
C GLU A 32 5.63 -2.30 -10.81
N LYS A 33 6.62 -1.71 -11.46
CA LYS A 33 6.47 -1.06 -12.76
C LYS A 33 6.45 -2.01 -13.96
N ILE A 34 6.95 -3.24 -13.81
CA ILE A 34 7.16 -4.15 -14.96
C ILE A 34 6.62 -5.56 -14.75
N ALA A 35 6.49 -6.01 -13.50
CA ALA A 35 6.05 -7.35 -13.20
C ALA A 35 4.57 -7.54 -13.55
N THR A 36 4.24 -8.68 -14.15
CA THR A 36 2.87 -9.12 -14.40
C THR A 36 2.40 -10.13 -13.35
N HIS A 37 3.36 -10.82 -12.71
CA HIS A 37 3.14 -11.80 -11.66
C HIS A 37 4.23 -11.68 -10.59
N TYR A 38 3.88 -12.00 -9.37
CA TYR A 38 4.77 -11.97 -8.22
C TYR A 38 4.80 -13.34 -7.57
N GLY A 39 6.00 -13.82 -7.25
CA GLY A 39 6.23 -14.94 -6.36
C GLY A 39 6.97 -14.47 -5.12
N ILE A 40 6.38 -14.65 -3.95
CA ILE A 40 7.00 -14.28 -2.68
C ILE A 40 7.58 -15.52 -2.03
N ILE A 41 8.89 -15.50 -1.82
CA ILE A 41 9.65 -16.64 -1.27
C ILE A 41 10.16 -16.27 0.12
N ARG A 42 9.99 -17.19 1.06
CA ARG A 42 10.54 -17.10 2.42
C ARG A 42 11.16 -18.45 2.80
N GLN A 43 12.40 -18.45 3.28
CA GLN A 43 13.12 -19.65 3.70
C GLN A 43 13.07 -20.79 2.66
N GLY A 44 13.27 -20.46 1.39
CA GLY A 44 13.26 -21.41 0.29
C GLY A 44 11.90 -21.95 -0.13
N LYS A 45 10.80 -21.44 0.43
CA LYS A 45 9.44 -21.83 0.08
C LYS A 45 8.67 -20.69 -0.55
N MET A 46 7.90 -20.98 -1.60
CA MET A 46 6.92 -20.05 -2.14
C MET A 46 5.78 -19.91 -1.13
N ILE A 47 5.63 -18.73 -0.55
CA ILE A 47 4.57 -18.45 0.43
C ILE A 47 3.36 -17.79 -0.20
N GLN A 48 3.53 -17.16 -1.34
CA GLN A 48 2.45 -16.54 -2.09
C GLN A 48 2.83 -16.37 -3.55
N GLU A 49 1.84 -16.57 -4.44
CA GLU A 49 1.89 -16.24 -5.85
C GLU A 49 0.64 -15.44 -6.21
N LEU A 50 0.80 -14.35 -6.96
CA LEU A 50 -0.31 -13.49 -7.35
C LEU A 50 0.00 -12.69 -8.61
N SER A 51 -1.04 -12.33 -9.36
CA SER A 51 -0.92 -11.43 -10.50
C SER A 51 -0.70 -9.98 -10.04
N ALA A 52 -0.19 -9.13 -10.94
CA ALA A 52 -0.09 -7.68 -10.68
C ALA A 52 -1.46 -7.06 -10.40
N LYS A 53 -2.51 -7.54 -11.05
CA LYS A 53 -3.89 -7.09 -10.82
C LYS A 53 -4.38 -7.44 -9.41
N ASP A 54 -4.09 -8.64 -8.93
CA ASP A 54 -4.44 -9.05 -7.57
C ASP A 54 -3.63 -8.27 -6.53
N MET A 55 -2.37 -7.95 -6.86
CA MET A 55 -1.53 -7.09 -6.04
C MET A 55 -2.11 -5.69 -5.93
N GLU A 56 -2.54 -5.08 -7.03
CA GLU A 56 -3.22 -3.78 -7.01
C GLU A 56 -4.46 -3.76 -6.13
N GLY A 57 -5.25 -4.83 -6.17
CA GLY A 57 -6.41 -5.01 -5.30
C GLY A 57 -6.07 -5.13 -3.80
N ARG A 58 -4.84 -5.52 -3.48
CA ARG A 58 -4.32 -5.60 -2.11
C ARG A 58 -3.60 -4.32 -1.66
N CYS A 59 -3.14 -3.50 -2.61
CA CYS A 59 -2.61 -2.18 -2.36
C CYS A 59 -3.75 -1.26 -1.91
N ARG A 60 -3.78 -0.93 -0.62
CA ARG A 60 -4.84 -0.10 -0.04
C ARG A 60 -4.48 1.37 -0.10
N ILE A 61 -5.48 2.18 -0.41
CA ILE A 61 -5.39 3.62 -0.21
C ILE A 61 -5.73 3.92 1.25
N PHE A 62 -4.97 4.80 1.88
CA PHE A 62 -5.30 5.30 3.19
C PHE A 62 -5.03 6.80 3.31
N THR A 63 -5.81 7.45 4.11
CA THR A 63 -5.61 8.85 4.48
C THR A 63 -5.07 8.91 5.90
N SER A 64 -3.88 9.50 6.07
CA SER A 64 -3.29 9.76 7.38
C SER A 64 -3.68 11.14 7.88
N ILE A 65 -4.08 11.23 9.13
CA ILE A 65 -4.63 12.43 9.74
C ILE A 65 -3.91 12.71 11.07
N LYS A 66 -3.58 13.99 11.29
CA LYS A 66 -3.17 14.51 12.59
C LYS A 66 -4.16 15.55 13.09
N THR A 67 -4.46 15.49 14.37
CA THR A 67 -5.30 16.46 15.08
C THR A 67 -4.79 16.60 16.51
N LYS A 68 -5.20 17.65 17.23
CA LYS A 68 -4.77 17.84 18.61
C LYS A 68 -5.31 16.77 19.55
N ASP A 69 -6.57 16.38 19.39
CA ASP A 69 -7.20 15.32 20.15
C ASP A 69 -7.28 14.03 19.30
N MET A 70 -6.20 13.28 19.30
CA MET A 70 -6.09 12.04 18.52
C MET A 70 -7.07 10.96 19.00
N ASN A 71 -7.28 10.82 20.30
CA ASN A 71 -8.15 9.79 20.86
C ASN A 71 -9.62 10.07 20.56
N GLY A 72 -10.07 11.30 20.75
CA GLY A 72 -11.45 11.70 20.42
C GLY A 72 -11.73 11.58 18.93
N ALA A 73 -10.83 12.04 18.08
CA ALA A 73 -10.95 11.91 16.63
C ALA A 73 -10.96 10.44 16.16
N LEU A 74 -10.13 9.58 16.78
CA LEU A 74 -10.11 8.15 16.48
C LEU A 74 -11.48 7.49 16.75
N GLN A 75 -12.10 7.79 17.87
CA GLN A 75 -13.42 7.25 18.22
C GLN A 75 -14.51 7.74 17.26
N VAL A 76 -14.49 9.03 16.94
CA VAL A 76 -15.43 9.64 16.00
C VAL A 76 -15.30 9.00 14.61
N LEU A 77 -14.07 8.80 14.12
CA LEU A 77 -13.84 8.17 12.83
C LEU A 77 -14.23 6.69 12.81
N LYS A 78 -13.93 5.94 13.86
CA LYS A 78 -14.37 4.53 14.00
C LYS A 78 -15.87 4.35 14.00
N ALA A 79 -16.64 5.35 14.46
CA ALA A 79 -18.09 5.30 14.42
C ALA A 79 -18.68 5.40 13.02
N LYS A 80 -17.94 6.00 12.05
CA LYS A 80 -18.40 6.20 10.67
C LYS A 80 -17.71 5.31 9.65
N PHE A 81 -16.43 5.06 9.82
CA PHE A 81 -15.60 4.33 8.84
C PHE A 81 -15.19 2.96 9.41
N SER A 82 -15.30 1.92 8.60
CA SER A 82 -15.10 0.53 9.01
C SER A 82 -13.63 0.17 9.30
N ASN A 83 -12.68 0.85 8.66
CA ASN A 83 -11.27 0.51 8.79
C ASN A 83 -10.45 1.74 9.17
N VAL A 84 -10.36 1.99 10.49
CA VAL A 84 -9.63 3.12 11.07
C VAL A 84 -8.67 2.60 12.12
N ARG A 85 -7.40 3.00 12.02
CA ARG A 85 -6.33 2.59 12.94
C ARG A 85 -5.51 3.78 13.39
N LEU A 86 -5.02 3.71 14.62
CA LEU A 86 -3.96 4.59 15.10
C LEU A 86 -2.63 3.89 14.86
N GLU A 87 -1.82 4.42 13.97
CA GLU A 87 -0.52 3.87 13.63
C GLU A 87 0.53 4.97 13.69
N GLU A 88 1.64 4.68 14.37
CA GLU A 88 2.66 5.68 14.67
C GLU A 88 2.02 6.89 15.37
N GLU A 89 2.14 8.07 14.84
CA GLU A 89 1.54 9.30 15.37
C GLU A 89 0.41 9.85 14.48
N THR A 90 -0.29 8.97 13.74
CA THR A 90 -1.35 9.35 12.81
C THR A 90 -2.56 8.43 12.92
N ILE A 91 -3.74 8.97 12.67
CA ILE A 91 -4.92 8.15 12.43
C ILE A 91 -4.96 7.82 10.95
N ARG A 92 -4.99 6.54 10.60
CA ARG A 92 -5.12 6.07 9.22
C ARG A 92 -6.56 5.61 8.96
N VAL A 93 -7.17 6.20 7.95
CA VAL A 93 -8.50 5.80 7.44
C VAL A 93 -8.29 5.11 6.11
N TYR A 94 -8.62 3.83 6.04
CA TYR A 94 -8.39 3.00 4.86
C TYR A 94 -9.62 2.93 3.97
N ASP A 95 -9.39 2.72 2.67
CA ASP A 95 -10.41 2.45 1.66
C ASP A 95 -11.43 3.60 1.48
N VAL A 96 -11.06 4.81 1.87
CA VAL A 96 -11.84 6.04 1.64
C VAL A 96 -11.05 6.96 0.74
N ASP A 97 -11.52 7.16 -0.47
CA ASP A 97 -10.85 7.98 -1.50
C ASP A 97 -11.11 9.48 -1.33
N ASP A 98 -12.25 9.82 -0.75
CA ASP A 98 -12.69 11.20 -0.52
C ASP A 98 -12.14 11.75 0.81
N THR A 99 -11.04 12.48 0.72
CA THR A 99 -10.41 13.13 1.88
C THR A 99 -11.25 14.28 2.44
N GLU A 100 -12.03 14.98 1.59
CA GLU A 100 -12.89 16.09 2.01
C GLU A 100 -14.01 15.58 2.91
N LEU A 101 -14.57 14.42 2.60
CA LEU A 101 -15.57 13.76 3.43
C LEU A 101 -15.07 13.50 4.86
N ILE A 102 -13.81 13.08 4.97
CA ILE A 102 -13.19 12.79 6.27
C ILE A 102 -12.99 14.07 7.08
N VAL A 103 -12.45 15.11 6.42
CA VAL A 103 -12.20 16.42 7.05
C VAL A 103 -13.51 17.08 7.50
N ASP A 104 -14.52 17.12 6.63
CA ASP A 104 -15.83 17.70 6.93
C ASP A 104 -16.50 16.97 8.10
N TYR A 105 -16.42 15.65 8.12
CA TYR A 105 -16.98 14.86 9.22
C TYR A 105 -16.28 15.14 10.56
N LEU A 106 -14.96 15.21 10.58
CA LEU A 106 -14.21 15.56 11.78
C LEU A 106 -14.53 16.98 12.26
N PHE A 107 -14.60 17.93 11.33
CA PHE A 107 -14.93 19.32 11.65
C PHE A 107 -16.33 19.44 12.27
N LYS A 108 -17.34 18.78 11.71
CA LYS A 108 -18.71 18.73 12.26
C LYS A 108 -18.78 18.13 13.66
N LYS A 109 -17.83 17.29 14.02
CA LYS A 109 -17.69 16.68 15.34
C LYS A 109 -16.77 17.45 16.30
N GLY A 110 -16.31 18.63 15.90
CA GLY A 110 -15.51 19.52 16.73
C GLY A 110 -13.99 19.24 16.70
N HIS A 111 -13.52 18.46 15.72
CA HIS A 111 -12.10 18.14 15.56
C HIS A 111 -11.52 18.89 14.37
N VAL A 112 -10.47 19.69 14.61
CA VAL A 112 -9.74 20.39 13.56
C VAL A 112 -8.54 19.56 13.12
N VAL A 113 -8.46 19.29 11.82
CA VAL A 113 -7.35 18.55 11.21
C VAL A 113 -6.14 19.47 11.08
N SER A 114 -5.00 19.08 11.66
CA SER A 114 -3.73 19.83 11.56
C SER A 114 -2.84 19.38 10.39
N ALA A 115 -2.97 18.12 9.99
CA ALA A 115 -2.31 17.59 8.80
C ALA A 115 -3.14 16.43 8.21
N ILE A 116 -3.15 16.34 6.87
CA ILE A 116 -3.79 15.27 6.13
C ILE A 116 -2.93 14.90 4.93
N ASN A 117 -2.70 13.60 4.73
CA ASN A 117 -2.00 13.08 3.57
C ASN A 117 -2.69 11.83 3.06
N LYS A 118 -2.89 11.76 1.74
CA LYS A 118 -3.38 10.56 1.07
C LYS A 118 -2.19 9.72 0.63
N ASN A 119 -2.20 8.46 1.01
CA ASN A 119 -1.13 7.51 0.74
C ASN A 119 -1.69 6.23 0.13
N LYS A 120 -0.82 5.48 -0.52
CA LYS A 120 -1.12 4.15 -1.04
C LYS A 120 -0.11 3.17 -0.46
N ILE A 121 -0.59 2.06 0.08
CA ILE A 121 0.27 0.92 0.44
C ILE A 121 0.74 0.30 -0.87
N GLY A 122 2.05 0.38 -1.14
CA GLY A 122 2.69 -0.24 -2.29
C GLY A 122 3.12 -1.68 -2.02
N LEU A 123 3.80 -2.27 -3.00
CA LEU A 123 4.34 -3.63 -2.91
C LEU A 123 5.30 -3.81 -1.72
N GLU A 124 6.09 -2.81 -1.40
CA GLU A 124 7.07 -2.86 -0.31
C GLU A 124 6.40 -3.01 1.06
N GLU A 125 5.41 -2.17 1.36
CA GLU A 125 4.68 -2.23 2.62
C GLU A 125 3.85 -3.52 2.72
N TYR A 126 3.22 -3.94 1.63
CA TYR A 126 2.52 -5.22 1.57
C TYR A 126 3.47 -6.40 1.88
N TYR A 127 4.68 -6.38 1.31
CA TYR A 127 5.70 -7.39 1.58
C TYR A 127 6.12 -7.41 3.06
N ILE A 128 6.36 -6.24 3.65
CA ILE A 128 6.70 -6.09 5.07
C ILE A 128 5.58 -6.64 5.97
N GLU A 129 4.33 -6.29 5.70
CA GLU A 129 3.18 -6.81 6.45
C GLU A 129 3.07 -8.33 6.35
N LEU A 130 3.26 -8.88 5.15
CA LEU A 130 3.21 -10.33 4.93
C LEU A 130 4.33 -11.07 5.67
N MET A 131 5.52 -10.47 5.76
CA MET A 131 6.64 -11.05 6.48
C MET A 131 6.44 -10.98 7.99
N SER A 132 5.86 -9.88 8.52
CA SER A 132 5.61 -9.67 9.95
C SER A 132 4.48 -10.55 10.50
N SER A 133 3.41 -10.75 9.73
CA SER A 133 2.19 -11.45 10.19
C SER A 133 2.36 -12.95 10.44
N LYS A 134 3.51 -13.54 10.16
CA LYS A 134 3.80 -14.98 10.33
C LYS A 134 4.82 -15.30 11.43
N GLU A 135 5.19 -14.36 12.26
CA GLU A 135 6.06 -14.61 13.41
C GLU A 135 5.29 -15.02 14.69
N GLU A 136 3.95 -14.98 14.66
CA GLU A 136 3.10 -15.41 15.78
C GLU A 136 2.59 -16.85 15.62
N LYS A 137 3.51 -17.80 15.43
CA LYS A 137 3.22 -19.24 15.68
C LYS A 137 4.48 -20.00 16.03
#